data_bbc7499559b30fec0559abb3c3f5ef8e
#
_entry.id   bbc7499559b30fec0559abb3c3f5ef8e
#
_cell.length_a   1.000
_cell.length_b   1.000
_cell.length_c   1.000
_cell.angle_alpha   90.00
_cell.angle_beta   90.00
_cell.angle_gamma   90.00
#
_symmetry.space_group_name_H-M   'P 1'
#
loop_
_entity.id
_entity.type
_entity.pdbx_description
1 polymer ?
#
loop_
_entity_poly.entity_id
_entity_poly.type
_entity_poly.pdbx_seq_one_letter_code
_entity_poly.pdbx_strand_id
1 'polypeptide(L)'
;MNLSEYILSELNKVKFNYIQPENKRNIKYQIYKKIRKNFFKNDLFNLNKETLDELDKDYLKQIKVIKDYNHMSTPAIGIMFNKICRSLTKDQVFVNIGAYKGFSTISGMINTICEVHSVDNFSEHDEPEEILMKNFNLFKKENNFFHKMDYELFFKSWQKPINFYIYDAGHSYEHQYKNLEIVHNFLAKNSMIYIDDYNSHEVENGTLDFINKYSDKYTILKEVKTGFNMHP
;
A
#
# COMPACT_ATOMS: atom_id res chain seq x y z
N MET A 1 -21.02 -4.09 -11.29
CA MET A 1 -20.33 -3.95 -10.00
C MET A 1 -19.45 -2.72 -10.14
N ASN A 2 -19.64 -1.73 -9.29
CA ASN A 2 -18.77 -0.56 -9.30
C ASN A 2 -17.40 -0.90 -8.67
N LEU A 3 -16.40 -0.01 -8.80
CA LEU A 3 -15.04 -0.26 -8.31
C LEU A 3 -15.01 -0.55 -6.81
N SER A 4 -15.75 0.22 -6.01
CA SER A 4 -15.81 0.03 -4.56
C SER A 4 -16.39 -1.34 -4.17
N GLU A 5 -17.46 -1.78 -4.81
CA GLU A 5 -18.06 -3.12 -4.59
C GLU A 5 -17.09 -4.24 -4.96
N TYR A 6 -16.39 -4.08 -6.10
CA TYR A 6 -15.36 -5.02 -6.52
C TYR A 6 -14.25 -5.14 -5.47
N ILE A 7 -13.70 -4.00 -5.03
CA ILE A 7 -12.61 -3.97 -4.05
C ILE A 7 -13.06 -4.54 -2.70
N LEU A 8 -14.25 -4.20 -2.22
CA LEU A 8 -14.81 -4.80 -1.00
C LEU A 8 -14.93 -6.32 -1.11
N SER A 9 -15.37 -6.82 -2.28
CA SER A 9 -15.44 -8.27 -2.52
C SER A 9 -14.06 -8.92 -2.45
N GLU A 10 -13.03 -8.29 -3.00
CA GLU A 10 -11.65 -8.80 -2.96
C GLU A 10 -11.05 -8.72 -1.55
N LEU A 11 -11.27 -7.63 -0.83
CA LEU A 11 -10.82 -7.47 0.56
C LEU A 11 -11.43 -8.52 1.50
N ASN A 12 -12.67 -8.91 1.27
CA ASN A 12 -13.34 -9.95 2.07
C ASN A 12 -12.78 -11.37 1.84
N LYS A 13 -12.03 -11.58 0.75
CA LYS A 13 -11.32 -12.84 0.49
C LYS A 13 -10.01 -12.94 1.27
N VAL A 14 -9.46 -11.81 1.74
CA VAL A 14 -8.22 -11.76 2.52
C VAL A 14 -8.53 -12.05 3.98
N LYS A 15 -7.90 -13.06 4.53
CA LYS A 15 -7.98 -13.36 5.97
C LYS A 15 -6.85 -12.64 6.70
N PHE A 16 -7.23 -11.79 7.64
CA PHE A 16 -6.29 -11.07 8.48
C PHE A 16 -6.07 -11.82 9.79
N ASN A 17 -4.85 -12.14 10.13
CA ASN A 17 -4.48 -12.73 11.42
C ASN A 17 -4.28 -11.60 12.44
N TYR A 18 -5.27 -11.37 13.27
CA TYR A 18 -5.17 -10.41 14.37
C TYR A 18 -4.35 -10.99 15.51
N ILE A 19 -3.34 -10.23 15.98
CA ILE A 19 -2.68 -10.50 17.25
C ILE A 19 -3.09 -9.39 18.19
N GLN A 20 -3.85 -9.74 19.22
CA GLN A 20 -4.34 -8.78 20.20
C GLN A 20 -3.19 -8.10 20.95
N PRO A 21 -3.21 -6.78 21.16
CA PRO A 21 -2.15 -6.03 21.85
C PRO A 21 -1.86 -6.53 23.26
N GLU A 22 -2.88 -7.04 23.95
CA GLU A 22 -2.81 -7.60 25.31
C GLU A 22 -1.83 -8.80 25.41
N ASN A 23 -1.61 -9.48 24.30
CA ASN A 23 -0.71 -10.64 24.25
C ASN A 23 0.78 -10.27 24.11
N LYS A 24 1.13 -8.99 23.95
CA LYS A 24 2.53 -8.56 23.72
C LYS A 24 3.48 -8.91 24.88
N ARG A 25 2.96 -9.00 26.12
CA ARG A 25 3.75 -9.34 27.33
C ARG A 25 3.74 -10.84 27.67
N ASN A 26 2.95 -11.63 26.96
CA ASN A 26 2.81 -13.06 27.25
C ASN A 26 3.99 -13.86 26.67
N ILE A 27 4.58 -14.76 27.47
CA ILE A 27 5.66 -15.66 27.04
C ILE A 27 5.24 -16.47 25.80
N LYS A 28 3.99 -16.93 25.74
CA LYS A 28 3.44 -17.63 24.57
C LYS A 28 3.52 -16.77 23.30
N TYR A 29 3.25 -15.47 23.42
CA TYR A 29 3.37 -14.53 22.30
C TYR A 29 4.82 -14.37 21.85
N GLN A 30 5.79 -14.28 22.78
CA GLN A 30 7.21 -14.17 22.43
C GLN A 30 7.72 -15.44 21.74
N ILE A 31 7.29 -16.61 22.22
CA ILE A 31 7.58 -17.91 21.60
C ILE A 31 6.93 -17.97 20.20
N TYR A 32 5.66 -17.60 20.08
CA TYR A 32 4.95 -17.55 18.80
C TYR A 32 5.63 -16.60 17.81
N LYS A 33 6.03 -15.39 18.24
CA LYS A 33 6.78 -14.43 17.43
C LYS A 33 8.10 -15.03 16.92
N LYS A 34 8.84 -15.74 17.79
CA LYS A 34 10.11 -16.39 17.44
C LYS A 34 9.92 -17.55 16.47
N ILE A 35 8.92 -18.41 16.69
CA ILE A 35 8.57 -19.52 15.82
C ILE A 35 8.11 -18.98 14.46
N ARG A 36 7.23 -18.00 14.44
CA ARG A 36 6.71 -17.38 13.23
C ARG A 36 7.81 -16.73 12.38
N LYS A 37 8.74 -16.01 13.02
CA LYS A 37 9.90 -15.43 12.32
C LYS A 37 10.74 -16.48 11.60
N ASN A 38 10.81 -17.70 12.13
CA ASN A 38 11.65 -18.76 11.58
C ASN A 38 10.92 -19.67 10.58
N PHE A 39 9.60 -19.89 10.74
CA PHE A 39 8.83 -20.87 9.96
C PHE A 39 7.81 -20.24 9.02
N PHE A 40 7.30 -19.06 9.35
CA PHE A 40 6.26 -18.38 8.59
C PHE A 40 6.75 -16.98 8.20
N LYS A 41 7.74 -16.93 7.31
CA LYS A 41 8.18 -15.63 6.79
C LYS A 41 6.97 -14.88 6.21
N ASN A 42 6.48 -13.91 6.96
CA ASN A 42 5.63 -12.80 6.51
C ASN A 42 4.16 -13.03 6.14
N ASP A 43 3.49 -14.08 6.65
CA ASP A 43 2.04 -14.19 6.46
C ASP A 43 1.26 -13.55 7.61
N LEU A 44 1.30 -12.20 7.73
CA LEU A 44 0.33 -11.46 8.54
C LEU A 44 -1.07 -11.60 7.96
N PHE A 45 -1.16 -11.82 6.67
CA PHE A 45 -2.39 -12.00 5.93
C PHE A 45 -2.37 -13.36 5.22
N ASN A 46 -3.29 -14.23 5.58
CA ASN A 46 -3.47 -15.49 4.86
C ASN A 46 -4.35 -15.24 3.64
N LEU A 47 -3.78 -15.46 2.47
CA LEU A 47 -4.57 -15.53 1.24
C LEU A 47 -5.37 -16.84 1.22
N ASN A 48 -6.67 -16.75 0.98
CA ASN A 48 -7.41 -17.92 0.58
C ASN A 48 -7.03 -18.29 -0.87
N LYS A 49 -6.17 -19.29 -1.02
CA LYS A 49 -5.63 -19.71 -2.32
C LYS A 49 -6.71 -20.18 -3.31
N GLU A 50 -7.84 -20.65 -2.81
CA GLU A 50 -8.96 -21.10 -3.62
C GLU A 50 -9.68 -19.96 -4.35
N THR A 51 -9.50 -18.72 -3.87
CA THR A 51 -10.12 -17.52 -4.45
C THR A 51 -9.20 -16.77 -5.41
N LEU A 52 -7.97 -17.25 -5.60
CA LEU A 52 -7.00 -16.63 -6.52
C LEU A 52 -7.34 -16.98 -7.97
N ASP A 53 -7.49 -15.95 -8.79
CA ASP A 53 -7.58 -16.10 -10.24
C ASP A 53 -6.20 -16.35 -10.87
N GLU A 54 -6.16 -16.62 -12.17
CA GLU A 54 -4.90 -16.92 -12.88
C GLU A 54 -3.96 -15.70 -12.90
N LEU A 55 -4.50 -14.48 -12.94
CA LEU A 55 -3.69 -13.25 -12.89
C LEU A 55 -3.09 -13.03 -11.50
N ASP A 56 -3.78 -13.44 -10.43
CA ASP A 56 -3.24 -13.40 -9.07
C ASP A 56 -2.08 -14.39 -8.91
N LYS A 57 -2.23 -15.59 -9.48
CA LYS A 57 -1.17 -16.61 -9.46
C LYS A 57 0.04 -16.16 -10.27
N ASP A 58 -0.19 -15.51 -11.40
CA ASP A 58 0.87 -14.95 -12.23
C ASP A 58 1.55 -13.76 -11.53
N TYR A 59 0.78 -12.86 -10.91
CA TYR A 59 1.32 -11.81 -10.05
C TYR A 59 2.24 -12.38 -8.96
N LEU A 60 1.78 -13.40 -8.22
CA LEU A 60 2.58 -14.03 -7.16
C LEU A 60 3.87 -14.67 -7.68
N LYS A 61 3.87 -15.18 -8.92
CA LYS A 61 5.07 -15.70 -9.57
C LYS A 61 6.04 -14.56 -9.92
N GLN A 62 5.53 -13.48 -10.48
CA GLN A 62 6.34 -12.35 -10.92
C GLN A 62 6.92 -11.56 -9.75
N ILE A 63 6.13 -11.23 -8.71
CA ILE A 63 6.58 -10.38 -7.61
C ILE A 63 7.74 -11.02 -6.82
N LYS A 64 7.87 -12.34 -6.82
CA LYS A 64 8.95 -13.05 -6.13
C LYS A 64 10.34 -12.81 -6.72
N VAL A 65 10.44 -12.28 -7.95
CA VAL A 65 11.73 -12.03 -8.57
C VAL A 65 12.38 -10.75 -8.10
N ILE A 66 11.61 -9.83 -7.49
CA ILE A 66 12.18 -8.62 -6.92
C ILE A 66 12.94 -8.91 -5.63
N LYS A 67 14.04 -8.19 -5.46
CA LYS A 67 14.84 -8.31 -4.23
C LYS A 67 14.04 -7.75 -3.04
N ASP A 68 14.06 -8.49 -1.95
CA ASP A 68 13.38 -8.12 -0.69
C ASP A 68 11.85 -7.89 -0.85
N TYR A 69 11.20 -8.65 -1.75
CA TYR A 69 9.80 -8.46 -2.13
C TYR A 69 8.80 -8.47 -0.95
N ASN A 70 9.13 -9.13 0.13
CA ASN A 70 8.27 -9.27 1.30
C ASN A 70 8.89 -8.67 2.59
N HIS A 71 9.79 -7.69 2.45
CA HIS A 71 10.53 -7.16 3.60
C HIS A 71 9.62 -6.40 4.58
N MET A 72 8.77 -5.49 4.09
CA MET A 72 7.88 -4.66 4.93
C MET A 72 6.40 -4.78 4.55
N SER A 73 6.05 -5.71 3.68
CA SER A 73 4.69 -5.93 3.25
C SER A 73 4.41 -7.42 3.03
N THR A 74 3.20 -7.77 2.62
CA THR A 74 2.79 -9.15 2.40
C THR A 74 2.27 -9.39 0.98
N PRO A 75 2.38 -10.62 0.44
CA PRO A 75 1.80 -10.95 -0.85
C PRO A 75 0.29 -10.64 -0.94
N ALA A 76 -0.44 -10.72 0.18
CA ALA A 76 -1.87 -10.41 0.21
C ALA A 76 -2.15 -8.92 -0.07
N ILE A 77 -1.39 -8.03 0.55
CA ILE A 77 -1.48 -6.59 0.28
C ILE A 77 -1.08 -6.30 -1.17
N GLY A 78 0.00 -6.92 -1.65
CA GLY A 78 0.42 -6.75 -3.03
C GLY A 78 -0.62 -7.20 -4.05
N ILE A 79 -1.30 -8.34 -3.84
CA ILE A 79 -2.44 -8.78 -4.67
C ILE A 79 -3.56 -7.76 -4.65
N MET A 80 -3.88 -7.20 -3.49
CA MET A 80 -4.91 -6.18 -3.38
C MET A 80 -4.55 -4.95 -4.24
N PHE A 81 -3.34 -4.42 -4.11
CA PHE A 81 -2.88 -3.30 -4.94
C PHE A 81 -2.91 -3.64 -6.43
N ASN A 82 -2.45 -4.84 -6.78
CA ASN A 82 -2.47 -5.32 -8.16
C ASN A 82 -3.88 -5.41 -8.73
N LYS A 83 -4.84 -5.97 -7.97
CA LYS A 83 -6.25 -6.06 -8.39
C LYS A 83 -6.87 -4.66 -8.60
N ILE A 84 -6.60 -3.71 -7.72
CA ILE A 84 -7.04 -2.33 -7.89
C ILE A 84 -6.48 -1.76 -9.19
N CYS A 85 -5.16 -1.84 -9.38
CA CYS A 85 -4.51 -1.29 -10.58
C CYS A 85 -4.93 -2.01 -11.87
N ARG A 86 -5.19 -3.31 -11.85
CA ARG A 86 -5.74 -4.06 -13.01
C ARG A 86 -7.17 -3.62 -13.38
N SER A 87 -7.93 -3.08 -12.44
CA SER A 87 -9.27 -2.55 -12.70
C SER A 87 -9.27 -1.13 -13.30
N LEU A 88 -8.12 -0.46 -13.27
CA LEU A 88 -7.94 0.87 -13.85
C LEU A 88 -7.70 0.78 -15.36
N THR A 89 -8.19 1.79 -16.08
CA THR A 89 -7.94 1.95 -17.53
C THR A 89 -6.60 2.62 -17.80
N LYS A 90 -6.17 2.64 -19.07
CA LYS A 90 -4.93 3.30 -19.49
C LYS A 90 -4.86 4.80 -19.20
N ASP A 91 -6.01 5.46 -19.10
CA ASP A 91 -6.11 6.90 -18.85
C ASP A 91 -6.26 7.22 -17.36
N GLN A 92 -6.24 6.20 -16.50
CA GLN A 92 -6.34 6.32 -15.06
C GLN A 92 -4.98 6.20 -14.39
N VAL A 93 -4.84 6.84 -13.24
CA VAL A 93 -3.55 7.04 -12.59
C VAL A 93 -3.52 6.41 -11.20
N PHE A 94 -2.47 5.67 -10.95
CA PHE A 94 -2.04 5.22 -9.62
C PHE A 94 -0.83 6.03 -9.16
N VAL A 95 -0.90 6.59 -7.96
CA VAL A 95 0.22 7.29 -7.29
C VAL A 95 0.55 6.62 -5.97
N ASN A 96 1.82 6.29 -5.79
CA ASN A 96 2.37 5.72 -4.56
C ASN A 96 3.42 6.66 -3.95
N ILE A 97 3.16 7.15 -2.73
CA ILE A 97 4.11 7.91 -1.93
C ILE A 97 4.73 7.00 -0.88
N GLY A 98 6.08 6.97 -0.81
CA GLY A 98 6.82 6.00 -0.02
C GLY A 98 7.05 4.71 -0.81
N ALA A 99 8.04 4.72 -1.67
CA ALA A 99 8.32 3.57 -2.55
C ALA A 99 9.24 2.54 -1.89
N TYR A 100 10.11 2.98 -1.00
CA TYR A 100 11.13 2.17 -0.34
C TYR A 100 11.88 1.27 -1.35
N LYS A 101 11.73 -0.05 -1.29
CA LYS A 101 12.35 -1.03 -2.20
C LYS A 101 11.46 -1.41 -3.39
N GLY A 102 10.29 -0.78 -3.55
CA GLY A 102 9.42 -0.85 -4.71
C GLY A 102 8.28 -1.86 -4.64
N PHE A 103 8.03 -2.54 -3.52
CA PHE A 103 7.01 -3.59 -3.47
C PHE A 103 5.60 -3.07 -3.85
N SER A 104 5.13 -2.01 -3.21
CA SER A 104 3.82 -1.39 -3.48
C SER A 104 3.72 -0.88 -4.93
N THR A 105 4.74 -0.17 -5.38
CA THR A 105 4.85 0.35 -6.76
C THR A 105 4.76 -0.78 -7.79
N ILE A 106 5.60 -1.81 -7.65
CA ILE A 106 5.69 -2.91 -8.62
C ILE A 106 4.42 -3.75 -8.59
N SER A 107 3.78 -3.88 -7.44
CA SER A 107 2.46 -4.51 -7.36
C SER A 107 1.43 -3.79 -8.24
N GLY A 108 1.50 -2.46 -8.34
CA GLY A 108 0.69 -1.69 -9.27
C GLY A 108 1.11 -1.77 -10.74
N MET A 109 2.35 -2.21 -11.03
CA MET A 109 2.88 -2.30 -12.41
C MET A 109 2.64 -3.65 -13.10
N ILE A 110 2.61 -4.74 -12.33
CA ILE A 110 2.50 -6.11 -12.87
C ILE A 110 1.13 -6.30 -13.54
N ASN A 111 1.12 -6.66 -14.83
CA ASN A 111 -0.09 -6.95 -15.62
C ASN A 111 -1.12 -5.82 -15.65
N THR A 112 -0.69 -4.55 -15.49
CA THR A 112 -1.56 -3.38 -15.50
C THR A 112 -1.30 -2.51 -16.72
N ILE A 113 -2.28 -1.68 -17.05
CA ILE A 113 -2.23 -0.73 -18.17
C ILE A 113 -2.38 0.72 -17.73
N CYS A 114 -2.76 0.96 -16.48
CA CYS A 114 -2.87 2.31 -15.92
C CYS A 114 -1.51 3.00 -15.85
N GLU A 115 -1.53 4.32 -15.73
CA GLU A 115 -0.32 5.10 -15.50
C GLU A 115 0.09 4.96 -14.03
N VAL A 116 1.37 4.68 -13.75
CA VAL A 116 1.90 4.46 -12.40
C VAL A 116 2.97 5.49 -12.09
N HIS A 117 2.77 6.26 -11.03
CA HIS A 117 3.76 7.17 -10.48
C HIS A 117 4.15 6.73 -9.07
N SER A 118 5.44 6.67 -8.82
CA SER A 118 6.00 6.38 -7.51
C SER A 118 6.93 7.50 -7.09
N VAL A 119 6.81 7.93 -5.85
CA VAL A 119 7.55 9.07 -5.30
C VAL A 119 8.24 8.65 -4.02
N ASP A 120 9.53 8.93 -3.92
CA ASP A 120 10.32 8.73 -2.69
C ASP A 120 11.53 9.66 -2.69
N ASN A 121 11.85 10.24 -1.56
CA ASN A 121 13.05 11.04 -1.36
C ASN A 121 14.15 10.29 -0.60
N PHE A 122 13.85 9.07 -0.13
CA PHE A 122 14.73 8.19 0.66
C PHE A 122 15.27 8.82 1.95
N SER A 123 14.48 9.70 2.57
CA SER A 123 14.91 10.40 3.81
C SER A 123 14.81 9.55 5.07
N GLU A 124 14.03 8.47 5.05
CA GLU A 124 13.71 7.68 6.24
C GLU A 124 14.55 6.40 6.38
N HIS A 125 15.14 5.91 5.29
CA HIS A 125 15.86 4.64 5.28
C HIS A 125 17.19 4.71 4.55
N ASP A 126 18.20 4.01 5.06
CA ASP A 126 19.50 3.87 4.41
C ASP A 126 19.42 2.98 3.15
N GLU A 127 19.92 3.50 2.02
CA GLU A 127 20.21 2.78 0.77
C GLU A 127 19.08 1.96 0.06
N PRO A 128 17.78 2.27 0.12
CA PRO A 128 16.79 1.52 -0.63
C PRO A 128 16.76 1.85 -2.12
N GLU A 129 17.31 2.99 -2.55
CA GLU A 129 17.23 3.50 -3.93
C GLU A 129 17.80 2.52 -4.96
N GLU A 130 19.00 1.98 -4.72
CA GLU A 130 19.61 1.03 -5.68
C GLU A 130 18.75 -0.23 -5.85
N ILE A 131 18.18 -0.71 -4.74
CA ILE A 131 17.29 -1.88 -4.75
C ILE A 131 15.99 -1.54 -5.47
N LEU A 132 15.38 -0.38 -5.16
CA LEU A 132 14.21 0.09 -5.86
C LEU A 132 14.43 0.16 -7.37
N MET A 133 15.51 0.82 -7.81
CA MET A 133 15.77 1.02 -9.23
C MET A 133 16.01 -0.30 -9.96
N LYS A 134 16.69 -1.26 -9.34
CA LYS A 134 16.82 -2.62 -9.89
C LYS A 134 15.46 -3.29 -10.06
N ASN A 135 14.66 -3.27 -9.00
CA ASN A 135 13.34 -3.88 -8.98
C ASN A 135 12.39 -3.19 -9.99
N PHE A 136 12.36 -1.86 -9.99
CA PHE A 136 11.52 -1.06 -10.88
C PHE A 136 11.83 -1.33 -12.36
N ASN A 137 13.12 -1.35 -12.73
CA ASN A 137 13.54 -1.55 -14.10
C ASN A 137 13.19 -2.95 -14.66
N LEU A 138 12.99 -3.96 -13.81
CA LEU A 138 12.52 -5.29 -14.25
C LEU A 138 11.08 -5.24 -14.81
N PHE A 139 10.26 -4.30 -14.36
CA PHE A 139 8.84 -4.21 -14.71
C PHE A 139 8.45 -2.92 -15.43
N LYS A 140 9.41 -2.00 -15.61
CA LYS A 140 9.16 -0.68 -16.20
C LYS A 140 8.56 -0.78 -17.60
N LYS A 141 7.48 -0.03 -17.81
CA LYS A 141 6.85 0.23 -19.10
C LYS A 141 6.85 1.74 -19.36
N GLU A 142 6.40 2.16 -20.55
CA GLU A 142 6.33 3.57 -20.94
C GLU A 142 5.45 4.43 -20.02
N ASN A 143 4.44 3.82 -19.41
CA ASN A 143 3.49 4.45 -18.49
C ASN A 143 3.87 4.32 -17.00
N ASN A 144 5.12 3.96 -16.69
CA ASN A 144 5.59 3.82 -15.31
C ASN A 144 6.72 4.83 -15.04
N PHE A 145 6.54 5.64 -14.00
CA PHE A 145 7.42 6.76 -13.64
C PHE A 145 7.85 6.65 -12.18
N PHE A 146 9.14 6.89 -11.95
CA PHE A 146 9.67 7.07 -10.61
C PHE A 146 10.19 8.50 -10.46
N HIS A 147 9.85 9.15 -9.34
CA HIS A 147 10.21 10.51 -8.99
C HIS A 147 11.02 10.51 -7.68
N LYS A 148 12.34 10.76 -7.79
CA LYS A 148 13.20 10.94 -6.62
C LYS A 148 13.05 12.38 -6.11
N MET A 149 12.03 12.60 -5.29
CA MET A 149 11.75 13.92 -4.70
C MET A 149 10.79 13.81 -3.53
N ASP A 150 10.69 14.89 -2.79
CA ASP A 150 9.67 15.06 -1.78
C ASP A 150 8.26 15.12 -2.40
N TYR A 151 7.28 14.49 -1.74
CA TYR A 151 5.91 14.41 -2.26
C TYR A 151 5.23 15.79 -2.38
N GLU A 152 5.58 16.76 -1.50
CA GLU A 152 5.03 18.11 -1.61
C GLU A 152 5.53 18.82 -2.88
N LEU A 153 6.79 18.58 -3.25
CA LEU A 153 7.34 19.11 -4.51
C LEU A 153 6.71 18.42 -5.72
N PHE A 154 6.48 17.11 -5.63
CA PHE A 154 5.78 16.36 -6.67
C PHE A 154 4.39 16.95 -6.93
N PHE A 155 3.60 17.17 -5.90
CA PHE A 155 2.25 17.71 -6.04
C PHE A 155 2.20 19.17 -6.50
N LYS A 156 3.24 19.98 -6.34
CA LYS A 156 3.29 21.35 -6.88
C LYS A 156 3.22 21.39 -8.41
N SER A 157 3.70 20.35 -9.08
CA SER A 157 3.67 20.24 -10.55
C SER A 157 2.62 19.27 -11.06
N TRP A 158 1.89 18.59 -10.17
CA TRP A 158 0.91 17.58 -10.54
C TRP A 158 -0.40 18.21 -11.05
N GLN A 159 -0.99 17.65 -12.13
CA GLN A 159 -2.21 18.19 -12.73
C GLN A 159 -3.23 17.11 -13.12
N LYS A 160 -2.86 15.83 -13.03
CA LYS A 160 -3.75 14.74 -13.46
C LYS A 160 -4.66 14.28 -12.32
N PRO A 161 -5.89 13.81 -12.62
CA PRO A 161 -6.72 13.17 -11.60
C PRO A 161 -6.13 11.82 -11.19
N ILE A 162 -6.11 11.55 -9.88
CA ILE A 162 -5.59 10.33 -9.28
C ILE A 162 -6.75 9.40 -8.97
N ASN A 163 -6.68 8.14 -9.43
CA ASN A 163 -7.73 7.14 -9.26
C ASN A 163 -7.43 6.16 -8.14
N PHE A 164 -6.15 5.86 -7.92
CA PHE A 164 -5.71 5.09 -6.75
C PHE A 164 -4.50 5.79 -6.14
N TYR A 165 -4.51 5.93 -4.83
CA TYR A 165 -3.49 6.62 -4.07
C TYR A 165 -3.04 5.78 -2.88
N ILE A 166 -1.75 5.64 -2.71
CA ILE A 166 -1.12 5.04 -1.52
C ILE A 166 -0.27 6.11 -0.84
N TYR A 167 -0.43 6.26 0.47
CA TYR A 167 0.47 7.00 1.32
C TYR A 167 1.07 6.08 2.37
N ASP A 168 2.38 5.91 2.28
CA ASP A 168 3.22 5.08 3.15
C ASP A 168 4.56 5.83 3.35
N ALA A 169 4.48 6.99 4.01
CA ALA A 169 5.61 7.86 4.33
C ALA A 169 5.38 8.45 5.72
N GLY A 170 5.91 9.58 6.06
CA GLY A 170 5.90 10.16 7.41
C GLY A 170 4.64 9.88 8.26
N HIS A 171 4.81 9.24 9.42
CA HIS A 171 3.75 8.66 10.23
C HIS A 171 3.27 9.56 11.38
N SER A 172 3.67 10.84 11.43
CA SER A 172 3.11 11.80 12.40
C SER A 172 1.71 12.26 11.97
N TYR A 173 0.94 12.74 12.94
CA TYR A 173 -0.38 13.33 12.69
C TYR A 173 -0.31 14.42 11.61
N GLU A 174 0.66 15.34 11.74
CA GLU A 174 0.82 16.46 10.81
C GLU A 174 1.12 15.98 9.39
N HIS A 175 2.02 15.00 9.23
CA HIS A 175 2.35 14.45 7.93
C HIS A 175 1.15 13.77 7.30
N GLN A 176 0.46 12.94 8.06
CA GLN A 176 -0.74 12.22 7.60
C GLN A 176 -1.85 13.17 7.17
N TYR A 177 -2.21 14.13 8.03
CA TYR A 177 -3.27 15.09 7.75
C TYR A 177 -2.91 15.98 6.56
N LYS A 178 -1.69 16.55 6.53
CA LYS A 178 -1.21 17.43 5.47
C LYS A 178 -1.16 16.70 4.12
N ASN A 179 -0.71 15.46 4.09
CA ASN A 179 -0.69 14.68 2.86
C ASN A 179 -2.08 14.51 2.27
N LEU A 180 -3.07 14.14 3.10
CA LEU A 180 -4.45 14.00 2.68
C LEU A 180 -5.05 15.33 2.18
N GLU A 181 -4.75 16.44 2.83
CA GLU A 181 -5.17 17.79 2.38
C GLU A 181 -4.58 18.14 1.01
N ILE A 182 -3.33 17.76 0.75
CA ILE A 182 -2.70 18.01 -0.54
C ILE A 182 -3.33 17.15 -1.63
N VAL A 183 -3.39 15.83 -1.42
CA VAL A 183 -3.87 14.91 -2.45
C VAL A 183 -5.36 15.07 -2.75
N HIS A 184 -6.15 15.53 -1.78
CA HIS A 184 -7.58 15.80 -1.92
C HIS A 184 -7.92 16.60 -3.20
N ASN A 185 -7.07 17.56 -3.56
CA ASN A 185 -7.30 18.43 -4.71
C ASN A 185 -7.08 17.74 -6.06
N PHE A 186 -6.47 16.57 -6.06
CA PHE A 186 -6.12 15.82 -7.26
C PHE A 186 -6.89 14.50 -7.40
N LEU A 187 -7.68 14.11 -6.43
CA LEU A 187 -8.42 12.85 -6.47
C LEU A 187 -9.53 12.87 -7.51
N ALA A 188 -9.56 11.85 -8.34
CA ALA A 188 -10.66 11.63 -9.27
C ALA A 188 -11.96 11.29 -8.53
N LYS A 189 -13.10 11.52 -9.18
CA LYS A 189 -14.37 10.99 -8.66
C LYS A 189 -14.30 9.47 -8.57
N ASN A 190 -14.72 8.90 -7.44
CA ASN A 190 -14.64 7.45 -7.13
C ASN A 190 -13.19 6.91 -7.08
N SER A 191 -12.23 7.75 -6.70
CA SER A 191 -10.88 7.31 -6.40
C SER A 191 -10.83 6.49 -5.12
N MET A 192 -9.73 5.76 -4.94
CA MET A 192 -9.43 5.05 -3.71
C MET A 192 -8.15 5.55 -3.08
N ILE A 193 -8.15 5.59 -1.75
CA ILE A 193 -6.98 5.90 -0.93
C ILE A 193 -6.68 4.67 -0.07
N TYR A 194 -5.43 4.25 -0.05
CA TYR A 194 -4.91 3.29 0.91
C TYR A 194 -3.99 4.03 1.88
N ILE A 195 -4.24 3.87 3.16
CA ILE A 195 -3.43 4.40 4.25
C ILE A 195 -2.73 3.23 4.93
N ASP A 196 -1.40 3.25 4.94
CA ASP A 196 -0.61 2.29 5.72
C ASP A 196 -0.46 2.74 7.17
N ASP A 197 0.08 1.88 8.01
CA ASP A 197 0.34 2.15 9.44
C ASP A 197 -0.83 2.71 10.26
N TYR A 198 -2.08 2.43 9.84
CA TYR A 198 -3.30 2.89 10.51
C TYR A 198 -3.43 2.39 11.96
N ASN A 199 -2.54 1.49 12.40
CA ASN A 199 -2.38 1.11 13.81
C ASN A 199 -1.65 2.16 14.65
N SER A 200 -0.96 3.10 14.02
CA SER A 200 -0.37 4.25 14.69
C SER A 200 -1.49 5.23 15.08
N HIS A 201 -1.52 5.62 16.34
CA HIS A 201 -2.53 6.56 16.83
C HIS A 201 -2.46 7.91 16.10
N GLU A 202 -1.28 8.34 15.71
CA GLU A 202 -1.07 9.58 14.97
C GLU A 202 -1.64 9.49 13.55
N VAL A 203 -1.36 8.40 12.84
CA VAL A 203 -1.90 8.16 11.50
C VAL A 203 -3.42 8.02 11.53
N GLU A 204 -3.95 7.27 12.52
CA GLU A 204 -5.39 7.14 12.72
C GLU A 204 -6.05 8.50 12.92
N ASN A 205 -5.55 9.30 13.87
CA ASN A 205 -6.15 10.60 14.19
C ASN A 205 -6.07 11.57 13.00
N GLY A 206 -4.91 11.69 12.35
CA GLY A 206 -4.78 12.53 11.18
C GLY A 206 -5.71 12.13 10.03
N THR A 207 -5.93 10.83 9.84
CA THR A 207 -6.86 10.31 8.85
C THR A 207 -8.31 10.60 9.22
N LEU A 208 -8.70 10.34 10.47
CA LEU A 208 -10.08 10.56 10.93
C LEU A 208 -10.47 12.05 10.93
N ASP A 209 -9.57 12.93 11.35
CA ASP A 209 -9.84 14.37 11.32
C ASP A 209 -9.99 14.89 9.88
N PHE A 210 -9.20 14.37 8.95
CA PHE A 210 -9.39 14.67 7.54
C PHE A 210 -10.75 14.17 7.01
N ILE A 211 -11.12 12.92 7.31
CA ILE A 211 -12.42 12.35 6.88
C ILE A 211 -13.58 13.12 7.52
N ASN A 212 -13.49 13.50 8.78
CA ASN A 212 -14.53 14.29 9.47
C ASN A 212 -14.71 15.65 8.81
N LYS A 213 -13.61 16.31 8.42
CA LYS A 213 -13.67 17.60 7.70
C LYS A 213 -14.36 17.50 6.35
N TYR A 214 -14.23 16.39 5.68
CA TYR A 214 -14.77 16.13 4.33
C TYR A 214 -15.76 14.96 4.33
N SER A 215 -16.61 14.86 5.34
CA SER A 215 -17.48 13.72 5.59
C SER A 215 -18.52 13.44 4.49
N ASP A 216 -18.82 14.44 3.67
CA ASP A 216 -19.68 14.33 2.49
C ASP A 216 -18.98 13.71 1.27
N LYS A 217 -17.65 13.59 1.30
CA LYS A 217 -16.83 13.15 0.16
C LYS A 217 -16.16 11.80 0.35
N TYR A 218 -15.88 11.40 1.60
CA TYR A 218 -15.11 10.21 1.89
C TYR A 218 -15.91 9.20 2.71
N THR A 219 -15.70 7.93 2.38
CA THR A 219 -16.25 6.79 3.12
C THR A 219 -15.17 5.77 3.38
N ILE A 220 -15.04 5.32 4.62
CA ILE A 220 -14.14 4.21 4.96
C ILE A 220 -14.75 2.93 4.42
N LEU A 221 -14.10 2.32 3.44
CA LEU A 221 -14.53 1.04 2.85
C LEU A 221 -14.14 -0.14 3.73
N LYS A 222 -12.95 -0.10 4.30
CA LYS A 222 -12.42 -1.16 5.15
C LYS A 222 -11.41 -0.58 6.12
N GLU A 223 -11.54 -0.93 7.38
CA GLU A 223 -10.56 -0.68 8.42
C GLU A 223 -10.03 -2.01 8.94
N VAL A 224 -8.71 -2.12 9.06
CA VAL A 224 -8.05 -3.30 9.63
C VAL A 224 -7.00 -2.84 10.61
N LYS A 225 -7.26 -3.06 11.90
CA LYS A 225 -6.27 -2.86 12.95
C LYS A 225 -5.57 -4.18 13.25
N THR A 226 -4.28 -4.24 13.03
CA THR A 226 -3.45 -5.40 13.37
C THR A 226 -2.76 -5.15 14.70
N GLY A 227 -2.53 -6.18 15.51
CA GLY A 227 -1.85 -6.06 16.81
C GLY A 227 -0.33 -5.80 16.72
N PHE A 228 0.18 -5.53 15.53
CA PHE A 228 1.58 -5.23 15.27
C PHE A 228 1.76 -3.79 14.83
N ASN A 229 2.37 -2.97 15.68
CA ASN A 229 3.22 -1.91 15.18
C ASN A 229 4.52 -2.58 14.73
N MET A 230 4.76 -2.58 13.44
CA MET A 230 5.98 -3.12 12.82
C MET A 230 7.12 -2.10 12.82
N HIS A 231 6.99 -0.99 13.51
CA HIS A 231 8.12 -0.13 13.75
C HIS A 231 9.05 -0.73 14.80
N PRO A 232 10.37 -0.76 14.55
CA PRO A 232 11.38 -1.29 15.45
C PRO A 232 11.38 -0.60 16.80
#